data_5d7b681355041e33afe6f39679266144
#
_entry.id   5d7b681355041e33afe6f39679266144
#
_cell.length_a   1.000
_cell.length_b   1.000
_cell.length_c   1.000
_cell.angle_alpha   90.00
_cell.angle_beta   90.00
_cell.angle_gamma   90.00
#
_symmetry.space_group_name_H-M   'P 1'
#
loop_
_entity.id
_entity.type
_entity.pdbx_description
1 polymer ?
#
loop_
_entity_poly.entity_id
_entity_poly.type
_entity_poly.pdbx_seq_one_letter_code
_entity_poly.pdbx_strand_id
1 'polypeptide(L)'
;PTQPVSYNHEFHAGELGLDCRYCHTGVDKSSHANIPGANVCMSCHQNIKGDSPLLEPVRASFYGEDSNKDGKLSDGEDLNEDGILNAGPAIPWVRIHKAPDYVYFNHAIHVNRGISCVECHGRVDQMVEVHHDKHLSMAFCLDCHRNPEKALRPLDEVTNLSWQVSE
;
A
#
# COMPACT_ATOMS: atom_id res chain seq x y z
N PRO A 1 -4.65 6.04 13.96
CA PRO A 1 -4.43 7.44 13.55
C PRO A 1 -5.19 7.73 12.26
N THR A 2 -5.74 8.94 12.14
CA THR A 2 -6.45 9.37 10.93
C THR A 2 -5.48 9.50 9.78
N GLN A 3 -5.83 8.93 8.62
CA GLN A 3 -5.07 9.03 7.39
C GLN A 3 -5.47 10.27 6.57
N PRO A 4 -4.57 10.86 5.78
CA PRO A 4 -4.90 12.02 4.93
C PRO A 4 -5.91 11.70 3.82
N VAL A 5 -5.99 10.44 3.44
CA VAL A 5 -6.98 9.89 2.50
C VAL A 5 -7.65 8.69 3.16
N SER A 6 -8.98 8.68 3.17
CA SER A 6 -9.77 7.57 3.70
C SER A 6 -9.74 6.38 2.71
N TYR A 7 -8.59 5.71 2.63
CA TYR A 7 -8.44 4.53 1.79
C TYR A 7 -9.05 3.31 2.49
N ASN A 8 -9.97 2.63 1.83
CA ASN A 8 -10.68 1.47 2.35
C ASN A 8 -10.13 0.17 1.72
N HIS A 9 -9.37 -0.61 2.52
CA HIS A 9 -8.83 -1.89 2.06
C HIS A 9 -9.92 -2.96 1.91
N GLU A 10 -10.95 -2.98 2.77
CA GLU A 10 -12.07 -3.90 2.66
C GLU A 10 -12.74 -3.79 1.29
N PHE A 11 -12.98 -2.57 0.81
CA PHE A 11 -13.57 -2.36 -0.51
C PHE A 11 -12.62 -2.75 -1.64
N HIS A 12 -11.34 -2.26 -1.62
CA HIS A 12 -10.42 -2.46 -2.74
C HIS A 12 -9.84 -3.88 -2.80
N ALA A 13 -9.36 -4.40 -1.68
CA ALA A 13 -8.77 -5.73 -1.63
C ALA A 13 -9.81 -6.83 -1.35
N GLY A 14 -10.81 -6.56 -0.49
CA GLY A 14 -11.84 -7.52 -0.14
C GLY A 14 -12.92 -7.65 -1.22
N GLU A 15 -13.66 -6.58 -1.51
CA GLU A 15 -14.80 -6.65 -2.42
C GLU A 15 -14.39 -6.64 -3.89
N LEU A 16 -13.44 -5.78 -4.30
CA LEU A 16 -12.95 -5.71 -5.69
C LEU A 16 -11.89 -6.77 -6.01
N GLY A 17 -11.30 -7.42 -5.01
CA GLY A 17 -10.29 -8.46 -5.19
C GLY A 17 -8.98 -7.97 -5.78
N LEU A 18 -8.60 -6.70 -5.59
CA LEU A 18 -7.31 -6.19 -6.05
C LEU A 18 -6.16 -6.85 -5.30
N ASP A 19 -5.21 -7.45 -6.04
CA ASP A 19 -4.02 -8.06 -5.46
C ASP A 19 -3.17 -7.01 -4.73
N CYS A 20 -2.63 -7.39 -3.56
CA CYS A 20 -1.80 -6.51 -2.72
C CYS A 20 -0.61 -5.91 -3.48
N ARG A 21 -0.01 -6.69 -4.40
CA ARG A 21 1.16 -6.31 -5.21
C ARG A 21 0.85 -5.25 -6.27
N TYR A 22 -0.42 -5.04 -6.60
CA TYR A 22 -0.82 -3.95 -7.49
C TYR A 22 -0.47 -2.58 -6.89
N CYS A 23 -0.69 -2.43 -5.60
CA CYS A 23 -0.41 -1.20 -4.86
C CYS A 23 0.94 -1.25 -4.14
N HIS A 24 1.26 -2.37 -3.47
CA HIS A 24 2.48 -2.58 -2.71
C HIS A 24 3.55 -3.26 -3.57
N THR A 25 4.07 -2.55 -4.55
CA THR A 25 4.93 -3.10 -5.62
C THR A 25 6.32 -3.56 -5.17
N GLY A 26 6.70 -3.31 -3.92
CA GLY A 26 7.98 -3.69 -3.36
C GLY A 26 7.98 -4.97 -2.51
N VAL A 27 6.80 -5.54 -2.18
CA VAL A 27 6.69 -6.62 -1.20
C VAL A 27 7.47 -7.89 -1.56
N ASP A 28 7.58 -8.21 -2.85
CA ASP A 28 8.27 -9.37 -3.37
C ASP A 28 9.68 -9.06 -3.94
N LYS A 29 10.08 -7.78 -3.92
CA LYS A 29 11.31 -7.30 -4.58
C LYS A 29 12.28 -6.59 -3.65
N SER A 30 11.81 -6.05 -2.54
CA SER A 30 12.64 -5.22 -1.66
C SER A 30 12.32 -5.42 -0.17
N SER A 31 13.11 -4.81 0.69
CA SER A 31 12.83 -4.77 2.12
C SER A 31 11.57 -3.97 2.46
N HIS A 32 11.17 -3.03 1.60
CA HIS A 32 10.02 -2.17 1.81
C HIS A 32 8.88 -2.55 0.86
N ALA A 33 7.67 -2.61 1.41
CA ALA A 33 6.46 -2.92 0.64
C ALA A 33 6.11 -1.85 -0.40
N ASN A 34 6.56 -0.63 -0.19
CA ASN A 34 6.13 0.61 -0.82
C ASN A 34 4.67 0.98 -0.48
N ILE A 35 4.43 2.26 -0.35
CA ILE A 35 3.09 2.84 -0.34
C ILE A 35 2.87 3.39 -1.75
N PRO A 36 1.71 3.11 -2.38
CA PRO A 36 1.47 3.54 -3.75
C PRO A 36 1.48 5.05 -3.86
N GLY A 37 2.09 5.57 -4.92
CA GLY A 37 1.96 6.97 -5.30
C GLY A 37 0.57 7.29 -5.86
N ALA A 38 0.24 8.57 -5.93
CA ALA A 38 -1.06 9.03 -6.43
C ALA A 38 -1.39 8.52 -7.84
N ASN A 39 -0.38 8.28 -8.69
CA ASN A 39 -0.53 7.72 -10.03
C ASN A 39 -1.21 6.33 -10.04
N VAL A 40 -0.95 5.49 -9.02
CA VAL A 40 -1.60 4.17 -8.89
C VAL A 40 -3.09 4.35 -8.61
N CYS A 41 -3.46 5.28 -7.74
CA CYS A 41 -4.86 5.60 -7.46
C CYS A 41 -5.55 6.18 -8.71
N MET A 42 -4.89 7.11 -9.38
CA MET A 42 -5.44 7.80 -10.54
C MET A 42 -5.53 6.93 -11.78
N SER A 43 -4.88 5.76 -11.84
CA SER A 43 -5.09 4.79 -12.93
C SER A 43 -6.56 4.37 -13.09
N CYS A 44 -7.33 4.38 -11.99
CA CYS A 44 -8.77 4.14 -11.99
C CYS A 44 -9.57 5.42 -11.72
N HIS A 45 -9.13 6.22 -10.75
CA HIS A 45 -9.89 7.36 -10.25
C HIS A 45 -9.89 8.59 -11.16
N GLN A 46 -9.18 8.58 -12.26
CA GLN A 46 -9.40 9.56 -13.34
C GLN A 46 -10.82 9.45 -13.93
N ASN A 47 -11.36 8.21 -13.99
CA ASN A 47 -12.66 7.92 -14.60
C ASN A 47 -13.71 7.45 -13.58
N ILE A 48 -13.29 6.96 -12.43
CA ILE A 48 -14.16 6.42 -11.38
C ILE A 48 -14.10 7.35 -10.17
N LYS A 49 -15.22 7.97 -9.82
CA LYS A 49 -15.34 8.95 -8.73
C LYS A 49 -14.32 10.11 -8.84
N GLY A 50 -13.93 10.49 -10.07
CA GLY A 50 -12.89 11.48 -10.33
C GLY A 50 -13.10 12.82 -9.62
N ASP A 51 -14.34 13.26 -9.46
CA ASP A 51 -14.72 14.53 -8.82
C ASP A 51 -15.04 14.39 -7.32
N SER A 52 -14.86 13.19 -6.72
CA SER A 52 -15.13 12.99 -5.31
C SER A 52 -14.26 13.91 -4.43
N PRO A 53 -14.84 14.62 -3.46
CA PRO A 53 -14.05 15.44 -2.53
C PRO A 53 -13.10 14.62 -1.66
N LEU A 54 -13.39 13.33 -1.45
CA LEU A 54 -12.52 12.42 -0.70
C LEU A 54 -11.21 12.11 -1.45
N LEU A 55 -11.16 12.33 -2.76
CA LEU A 55 -9.99 12.11 -3.61
C LEU A 55 -9.23 13.42 -3.91
N GLU A 56 -9.64 14.53 -3.31
CA GLU A 56 -8.94 15.80 -3.53
C GLU A 56 -7.44 15.71 -3.21
N PRO A 57 -6.98 15.16 -2.07
CA PRO A 57 -5.55 15.05 -1.79
C PRO A 57 -4.79 14.18 -2.80
N VAL A 58 -5.47 13.15 -3.37
CA VAL A 58 -4.89 12.29 -4.41
C VAL A 58 -4.74 13.05 -5.72
N ARG A 59 -5.76 13.80 -6.12
CA ARG A 59 -5.70 14.66 -7.32
C ARG A 59 -4.64 15.73 -7.20
N ALA A 60 -4.61 16.43 -6.07
CA ALA A 60 -3.60 17.45 -5.80
C ALA A 60 -2.17 16.91 -5.90
N SER A 61 -1.94 15.70 -5.36
CA SER A 61 -0.65 15.02 -5.45
C SER A 61 -0.32 14.57 -6.87
N PHE A 62 -1.32 14.15 -7.66
CA PHE A 62 -1.11 13.62 -9.00
C PHE A 62 -0.91 14.71 -10.05
N TYR A 63 -1.83 15.70 -10.09
CA TYR A 63 -1.79 16.75 -11.10
C TYR A 63 -0.76 17.85 -10.78
N GLY A 64 -0.61 18.22 -9.50
CA GLY A 64 0.36 19.23 -9.11
C GLY A 64 0.15 20.56 -9.84
N GLU A 65 1.10 20.91 -10.69
CA GLU A 65 1.09 22.13 -11.51
C GLU A 65 0.19 22.03 -12.74
N ASP A 66 -0.18 20.82 -13.17
CA ASP A 66 -1.08 20.56 -14.31
C ASP A 66 -2.54 20.96 -13.97
N SER A 67 -2.81 22.25 -14.03
CA SER A 67 -4.10 22.83 -13.63
C SER A 67 -5.23 22.48 -14.61
N ASN A 68 -4.91 22.34 -15.88
CA ASN A 68 -5.85 22.02 -16.95
C ASN A 68 -5.99 20.50 -17.20
N LYS A 69 -5.10 19.68 -16.59
CA LYS A 69 -5.09 18.21 -16.62
C LYS A 69 -4.88 17.61 -18.02
N ASP A 70 -4.11 18.28 -18.86
CA ASP A 70 -3.80 17.81 -20.22
C ASP A 70 -2.44 17.08 -20.31
N GLY A 71 -1.68 17.05 -19.23
CA GLY A 71 -0.37 16.39 -19.15
C GLY A 71 0.75 17.13 -19.87
N LYS A 72 0.57 18.40 -20.17
CA LYS A 72 1.54 19.24 -20.87
C LYS A 72 1.76 20.53 -20.12
N LEU A 73 2.99 21.00 -20.12
CA LEU A 73 3.32 22.30 -19.55
C LEU A 73 2.73 23.42 -20.40
N SER A 74 1.88 24.24 -19.83
CA SER A 74 1.21 25.40 -20.43
C SER A 74 1.56 26.69 -19.71
N ASP A 75 1.22 27.83 -20.28
CA ASP A 75 1.45 29.13 -19.68
C ASP A 75 0.75 29.24 -18.31
N GLY A 76 1.54 29.58 -17.28
CA GLY A 76 1.08 29.73 -15.90
C GLY A 76 1.03 28.45 -15.08
N GLU A 77 1.46 27.28 -15.61
CA GLU A 77 1.55 26.01 -14.89
C GLU A 77 2.95 25.73 -14.36
N ASP A 78 3.98 26.35 -14.90
CA ASP A 78 5.35 26.29 -14.38
C ASP A 78 5.52 27.28 -13.22
N LEU A 79 5.14 26.86 -12.02
CA LEU A 79 5.13 27.74 -10.85
C LEU A 79 6.53 28.05 -10.30
N ASN A 80 7.51 27.22 -10.60
CA ASN A 80 8.89 27.37 -10.15
C ASN A 80 9.87 27.75 -11.28
N GLU A 81 9.38 27.89 -12.50
CA GLU A 81 10.12 28.35 -13.69
C GLU A 81 11.28 27.39 -14.08
N ASP A 82 11.11 26.07 -13.84
CA ASP A 82 12.13 25.08 -14.19
C ASP A 82 11.90 24.43 -15.57
N GLY A 83 10.83 24.75 -16.25
CA GLY A 83 10.46 24.19 -17.55
C GLY A 83 9.92 22.78 -17.50
N ILE A 84 9.51 22.29 -16.32
CA ILE A 84 9.03 20.93 -16.09
C ILE A 84 7.65 20.99 -15.43
N LEU A 85 6.72 20.19 -15.93
CA LEU A 85 5.41 19.99 -15.29
C LEU A 85 5.57 19.09 -14.06
N ASN A 86 5.52 19.68 -12.88
CA ASN A 86 5.76 18.96 -11.63
C ASN A 86 4.46 18.36 -11.04
N ALA A 87 4.56 17.12 -10.56
CA ALA A 87 3.54 16.53 -9.70
C ALA A 87 3.45 17.30 -8.37
N GLY A 88 2.30 17.20 -7.73
CA GLY A 88 2.08 17.81 -6.43
C GLY A 88 2.83 17.11 -5.30
N PRO A 89 2.70 17.62 -4.07
CA PRO A 89 3.38 17.05 -2.92
C PRO A 89 2.91 15.62 -2.64
N ALA A 90 3.83 14.80 -2.14
CA ALA A 90 3.51 13.43 -1.74
C ALA A 90 2.42 13.43 -0.66
N ILE A 91 1.49 12.48 -0.75
CA ILE A 91 0.46 12.28 0.28
C ILE A 91 1.15 11.91 1.60
N PRO A 92 0.96 12.66 2.70
CA PRO A 92 1.66 12.44 3.96
C PRO A 92 1.02 11.27 4.75
N TRP A 93 1.12 10.05 4.23
CA TRP A 93 0.59 8.86 4.86
C TRP A 93 1.17 8.65 6.27
N VAL A 94 0.29 8.32 7.21
CA VAL A 94 0.70 7.95 8.57
C VAL A 94 1.07 6.47 8.60
N ARG A 95 2.31 6.17 8.95
CA ARG A 95 2.81 4.79 9.05
C ARG A 95 2.20 4.09 10.26
N ILE A 96 1.45 3.00 10.02
CA ILE A 96 0.82 2.18 11.07
C ILE A 96 1.79 1.13 11.60
N HIS A 97 2.32 0.28 10.71
CA HIS A 97 3.21 -0.81 11.10
C HIS A 97 4.67 -0.32 11.13
N LYS A 98 5.27 -0.37 12.30
CA LYS A 98 6.67 -0.01 12.50
C LYS A 98 7.34 -1.06 13.39
N ALA A 99 8.36 -1.74 12.85
CA ALA A 99 9.27 -2.54 13.65
C ALA A 99 10.22 -1.62 14.44
N PRO A 100 10.79 -2.06 15.58
CA PRO A 100 11.85 -1.32 16.28
C PRO A 100 13.04 -1.02 15.37
N ASP A 101 13.72 0.10 15.58
CA ASP A 101 14.78 0.60 14.68
C ASP A 101 16.01 -0.33 14.58
N TYR A 102 16.19 -1.26 15.50
CA TYR A 102 17.23 -2.29 15.46
C TYR A 102 16.85 -3.53 14.64
N VAL A 103 15.63 -3.60 14.08
CA VAL A 103 15.16 -4.74 13.29
C VAL A 103 15.34 -4.46 11.80
N TYR A 104 16.18 -5.28 11.15
CA TYR A 104 16.36 -5.29 9.71
C TYR A 104 15.36 -6.24 9.05
N PHE A 105 14.12 -5.77 8.90
CA PHE A 105 13.08 -6.57 8.26
C PHE A 105 13.12 -6.42 6.74
N ASN A 106 12.90 -7.54 6.04
CA ASN A 106 12.84 -7.57 4.58
C ASN A 106 11.59 -8.32 4.11
N HIS A 107 10.66 -7.59 3.49
CA HIS A 107 9.41 -8.16 2.96
C HIS A 107 9.67 -9.23 1.91
N ALA A 108 10.56 -8.97 0.93
CA ALA A 108 10.78 -9.89 -0.18
C ALA A 108 11.25 -11.28 0.27
N ILE A 109 12.07 -11.36 1.32
CA ILE A 109 12.54 -12.64 1.85
C ILE A 109 11.36 -13.46 2.39
N HIS A 110 10.44 -12.84 3.14
CA HIS A 110 9.29 -13.50 3.74
C HIS A 110 8.26 -13.92 2.68
N VAL A 111 7.89 -12.98 1.81
CA VAL A 111 6.91 -13.20 0.75
C VAL A 111 7.35 -14.30 -0.21
N ASN A 112 8.61 -14.25 -0.67
CA ASN A 112 9.16 -15.24 -1.60
C ASN A 112 9.42 -16.62 -0.94
N ARG A 113 9.26 -16.73 0.37
CA ARG A 113 9.31 -18.00 1.11
C ARG A 113 7.93 -18.52 1.52
N GLY A 114 6.86 -17.90 1.05
CA GLY A 114 5.49 -18.35 1.28
C GLY A 114 4.88 -17.85 2.59
N ILE A 115 5.44 -16.81 3.21
CA ILE A 115 4.81 -16.15 4.36
C ILE A 115 3.79 -15.15 3.83
N SER A 116 2.52 -15.35 4.20
CA SER A 116 1.44 -14.48 3.76
C SER A 116 1.39 -13.18 4.55
N CYS A 117 0.84 -12.16 3.89
CA CYS A 117 0.56 -10.85 4.48
C CYS A 117 -0.29 -10.95 5.76
N VAL A 118 -1.24 -11.89 5.81
CA VAL A 118 -2.15 -12.09 6.95
C VAL A 118 -1.42 -12.48 8.23
N GLU A 119 -0.27 -13.14 8.12
CA GLU A 119 0.48 -13.60 9.30
C GLU A 119 0.97 -12.42 10.16
N CYS A 120 1.29 -11.29 9.53
CA CYS A 120 1.79 -10.10 10.22
C CYS A 120 0.76 -8.98 10.28
N HIS A 121 -0.04 -8.80 9.23
CA HIS A 121 -0.95 -7.66 9.08
C HIS A 121 -2.42 -7.99 9.40
N GLY A 122 -2.75 -9.29 9.64
CA GLY A 122 -4.14 -9.72 9.81
C GLY A 122 -4.97 -9.62 8.53
N ARG A 123 -6.27 -9.69 8.67
CA ARG A 123 -7.24 -9.64 7.55
C ARG A 123 -7.44 -8.20 7.07
N VAL A 124 -6.39 -7.63 6.46
CA VAL A 124 -6.42 -6.26 5.93
C VAL A 124 -7.54 -6.09 4.89
N ASP A 125 -7.84 -7.15 4.16
CA ASP A 125 -8.97 -7.24 3.22
C ASP A 125 -10.36 -7.10 3.89
N GLN A 126 -10.42 -7.00 5.21
CA GLN A 126 -11.63 -6.75 6.00
C GLN A 126 -11.51 -5.46 6.83
N MET A 127 -10.50 -4.63 6.56
CA MET A 127 -10.26 -3.39 7.30
C MET A 127 -10.67 -2.18 6.47
N VAL A 128 -11.66 -1.44 6.95
CA VAL A 128 -11.98 -0.11 6.39
C VAL A 128 -10.81 0.83 6.61
N GLU A 129 -10.25 0.85 7.81
CA GLU A 129 -9.03 1.58 8.16
C GLU A 129 -8.02 0.62 8.76
N VAL A 130 -6.80 0.61 8.21
CA VAL A 130 -5.76 -0.33 8.65
C VAL A 130 -5.32 -0.04 10.08
N HIS A 131 -5.24 -1.08 10.87
CA HIS A 131 -4.78 -1.04 12.25
C HIS A 131 -3.85 -2.23 12.55
N HIS A 132 -3.19 -2.18 13.71
CA HIS A 132 -2.42 -3.33 14.18
C HIS A 132 -3.33 -4.48 14.59
N ASP A 133 -3.18 -5.63 13.95
CA ASP A 133 -3.79 -6.91 14.37
C ASP A 133 -2.83 -7.72 15.21
N LYS A 134 -1.54 -7.70 14.87
CA LYS A 134 -0.48 -8.43 15.57
C LYS A 134 0.50 -7.48 16.25
N HIS A 135 0.96 -7.87 17.44
CA HIS A 135 2.07 -7.21 18.11
C HIS A 135 3.38 -7.64 17.44
N LEU A 136 3.97 -6.79 16.62
CA LEU A 136 5.24 -7.06 15.93
C LEU A 136 6.44 -6.96 16.90
N SER A 137 6.35 -7.68 18.02
CA SER A 137 7.38 -7.75 19.05
C SER A 137 8.47 -8.77 18.68
N MET A 138 9.60 -8.73 19.40
CA MET A 138 10.66 -9.75 19.24
C MET A 138 10.12 -11.16 19.52
N ALA A 139 9.26 -11.33 20.53
CA ALA A 139 8.66 -12.63 20.85
C ALA A 139 7.82 -13.17 19.68
N PHE A 140 7.02 -12.32 19.02
CA PHE A 140 6.24 -12.68 17.84
C PHE A 140 7.16 -13.17 16.70
N CYS A 141 8.22 -12.44 16.40
CA CYS A 141 9.17 -12.83 15.34
C CYS A 141 9.86 -14.15 15.67
N LEU A 142 10.33 -14.33 16.91
CA LEU A 142 11.02 -15.53 17.34
C LEU A 142 10.11 -16.77 17.38
N ASP A 143 8.84 -16.61 17.70
CA ASP A 143 7.88 -17.72 17.69
C ASP A 143 7.70 -18.27 16.27
N CYS A 144 7.48 -17.39 15.30
CA CYS A 144 7.41 -17.76 13.90
C CYS A 144 8.74 -18.35 13.39
N HIS A 145 9.88 -17.74 13.72
CA HIS A 145 11.20 -18.22 13.28
C HIS A 145 11.59 -19.58 13.87
N ARG A 146 11.01 -19.97 15.01
CA ARG A 146 11.21 -21.31 15.61
C ARG A 146 10.28 -22.37 15.02
N ASN A 147 9.09 -21.96 14.56
CA ASN A 147 8.05 -22.85 14.05
C ASN A 147 7.41 -22.27 12.78
N PRO A 148 8.19 -22.08 11.70
CA PRO A 148 7.72 -21.35 10.51
C PRO A 148 6.70 -22.12 9.68
N GLU A 149 6.64 -23.45 9.82
CA GLU A 149 5.78 -24.33 9.02
C GLU A 149 4.30 -23.96 9.09
N LYS A 150 3.85 -23.38 10.20
CA LYS A 150 2.45 -22.98 10.39
C LYS A 150 2.05 -21.75 9.58
N ALA A 151 3.04 -20.92 9.22
CA ALA A 151 2.85 -19.67 8.50
C ALA A 151 3.12 -19.82 7.00
N LEU A 152 3.64 -20.98 6.56
CA LEU A 152 3.98 -21.22 5.16
C LEU A 152 2.73 -21.62 4.36
N ARG A 153 2.67 -21.13 3.14
CA ARG A 153 1.65 -21.49 2.15
C ARG A 153 2.24 -21.51 0.73
N PRO A 154 1.52 -22.07 -0.26
CA PRO A 154 1.92 -21.97 -1.67
C PRO A 154 2.16 -20.53 -2.08
N LEU A 155 3.15 -20.29 -2.97
CA LEU A 155 3.56 -18.93 -3.35
C LEU A 155 2.46 -18.14 -4.07
N ASP A 156 1.58 -18.82 -4.79
CA ASP A 156 0.39 -18.26 -5.44
C ASP A 156 -0.71 -17.87 -4.44
N GLU A 157 -0.67 -18.42 -3.22
CA GLU A 157 -1.64 -18.14 -2.17
C GLU A 157 -1.16 -17.10 -1.13
N VAL A 158 0.03 -16.52 -1.32
CA VAL A 158 0.61 -15.57 -0.35
C VAL A 158 -0.25 -14.31 -0.15
N THR A 159 -0.88 -13.82 -1.21
CA THR A 159 -1.77 -12.65 -1.17
C THR A 159 -3.24 -13.00 -0.94
N ASN A 160 -3.59 -14.29 -0.95
CA ASN A 160 -4.92 -14.77 -0.57
C ASN A 160 -5.04 -14.83 0.96
N LEU A 161 -5.59 -13.79 1.57
CA LEU A 161 -5.66 -13.68 3.04
C LEU A 161 -6.67 -14.65 3.67
N SER A 162 -7.58 -15.21 2.87
CA SER A 162 -8.59 -16.19 3.33
C SER A 162 -8.16 -17.64 3.15
N TRP A 163 -7.00 -17.90 2.54
CA TRP A 163 -6.51 -19.25 2.29
C TRP A 163 -6.37 -20.07 3.60
N GLN A 164 -6.77 -21.30 3.53
CA GLN A 164 -6.67 -22.29 4.62
C GLN A 164 -6.00 -23.55 4.07
N VAL A 165 -5.25 -24.27 4.90
CA VAL A 165 -4.75 -25.61 4.56
C VAL A 165 -5.96 -26.51 4.33
N SER A 166 -6.06 -27.12 3.15
CA SER A 166 -7.06 -28.17 2.90
C SER A 166 -6.71 -29.40 3.77
N GLU A 167 -7.66 -29.84 4.60
CA GLU A 167 -7.55 -31.08 5.36
C GLU A 167 -7.43 -32.31 4.45
#